data_eb7ac44efa84ca3ff872ff2acf3c47ef
#
_entry.id   eb7ac44efa84ca3ff872ff2acf3c47ef
#
_cell.length_a   1.000
_cell.length_b   1.000
_cell.length_c   1.000
_cell.angle_alpha   90.00
_cell.angle_beta   90.00
_cell.angle_gamma   90.00
#
_symmetry.space_group_name_H-M   'P 1'
#
loop_
_entity.id
_entity.type
_entity.pdbx_description
1 polymer ?
#
loop_
_entity_poly.entity_id
_entity_poly.type
_entity_poly.pdbx_seq_one_letter_code
_entity_poly.pdbx_strand_id
1 'polypeptide(L)'
;MYYTDKLESLKDIFGTEKVQILPNKLVVDTDTYPIIDDVIILMVPSQYPKSISEKLKLSPEKEKPYISGFAEEIQFTFGDEWQTFPDILPEHYQEFLLYFDLVNLNELKNKRVCDLGCGIGRWSYYLKDKCRELVLLDFSEAIFVARRNLKDCNNSIFFMGDIRRLPFKSNFADFLFCIGVLHHLPTNALNEVRNLKKFSKKLLIYLYYSLDNRPFLFKLLLPFATIVRKVVSKVRNSTFRSLFTLFGALFIYIPFIGLGNAFELFGLSKHVPLHEAYSGKSLHRIRQDVFDRFFTGIEQRVSRKKILGLKDTFDEIIIGETL
;
A
#
# COMPACT_ATOMS: atom_id res chain seq x y z
N MET A 1 -15.25 -20.96 -11.42
CA MET A 1 -14.63 -19.61 -11.49
C MET A 1 -14.53 -19.05 -10.09
N TYR A 2 -13.49 -18.33 -9.77
CA TYR A 2 -13.22 -17.80 -8.41
C TYR A 2 -14.33 -16.90 -7.85
N TYR A 3 -15.03 -16.17 -8.71
CA TYR A 3 -16.08 -15.23 -8.32
C TYR A 3 -17.51 -15.77 -8.37
N THR A 4 -17.74 -17.04 -8.70
CA THR A 4 -19.09 -17.58 -8.90
C THR A 4 -20.00 -17.42 -7.66
N ASP A 5 -19.43 -17.58 -6.49
CA ASP A 5 -20.11 -17.44 -5.18
C ASP A 5 -20.08 -16.02 -4.60
N LYS A 6 -19.50 -15.05 -5.33
CA LYS A 6 -19.29 -13.66 -4.87
C LYS A 6 -20.17 -12.63 -5.58
N LEU A 7 -21.15 -13.08 -6.37
CA LEU A 7 -21.99 -12.18 -7.16
C LEU A 7 -22.72 -11.15 -6.30
N GLU A 8 -23.32 -11.59 -5.20
CA GLU A 8 -24.04 -10.68 -4.29
C GLU A 8 -23.11 -9.67 -3.61
N SER A 9 -21.90 -10.10 -3.25
CA SER A 9 -20.87 -9.17 -2.73
C SER A 9 -20.47 -8.13 -3.76
N LEU A 10 -20.29 -8.52 -5.02
CA LEU A 10 -19.96 -7.58 -6.10
C LEU A 10 -21.10 -6.60 -6.38
N LYS A 11 -22.36 -7.06 -6.42
CA LYS A 11 -23.53 -6.19 -6.53
C LYS A 11 -23.53 -5.15 -5.40
N ASP A 12 -23.30 -5.60 -4.19
CA ASP A 12 -23.26 -4.70 -3.03
C ASP A 12 -22.08 -3.71 -3.07
N ILE A 13 -20.89 -4.14 -3.51
CA ILE A 13 -19.72 -3.26 -3.64
C ILE A 13 -19.96 -2.17 -4.69
N PHE A 14 -20.48 -2.53 -5.85
CA PHE A 14 -20.77 -1.58 -6.93
C PHE A 14 -22.07 -0.80 -6.72
N GLY A 15 -22.98 -1.30 -5.88
CA GLY A 15 -24.26 -0.66 -5.58
C GLY A 15 -25.29 -0.77 -6.72
N THR A 16 -25.25 -1.85 -7.49
CA THR A 16 -26.18 -2.10 -8.60
C THR A 16 -26.49 -3.59 -8.70
N GLU A 17 -27.74 -3.90 -9.10
CA GLU A 17 -28.16 -5.28 -9.39
C GLU A 17 -27.66 -5.79 -10.77
N LYS A 18 -27.20 -4.89 -11.64
CA LYS A 18 -26.76 -5.18 -13.00
C LYS A 18 -25.29 -5.60 -13.03
N VAL A 19 -24.98 -6.69 -12.33
CA VAL A 19 -23.66 -7.29 -12.30
C VAL A 19 -23.71 -8.69 -12.90
N GLN A 20 -22.81 -8.96 -13.86
CA GLN A 20 -22.68 -10.28 -14.49
C GLN A 20 -21.22 -10.72 -14.49
N ILE A 21 -20.98 -11.93 -14.00
CA ILE A 21 -19.66 -12.57 -14.01
C ILE A 21 -19.56 -13.48 -15.21
N LEU A 22 -18.60 -13.22 -16.09
CA LEU A 22 -18.26 -14.02 -17.25
C LEU A 22 -16.84 -14.61 -17.07
N PRO A 23 -16.43 -15.61 -17.85
CA PRO A 23 -15.17 -16.32 -17.61
C PRO A 23 -13.92 -15.44 -17.42
N ASN A 24 -13.81 -14.35 -18.19
CA ASN A 24 -12.64 -13.48 -18.18
C ASN A 24 -13.00 -12.01 -18.00
N LYS A 25 -14.22 -11.70 -17.58
CA LYS A 25 -14.66 -10.33 -17.37
C LYS A 25 -15.82 -10.22 -16.40
N LEU A 26 -15.87 -9.09 -15.72
CA LEU A 26 -17.01 -8.61 -14.95
C LEU A 26 -17.71 -7.52 -15.75
N VAL A 27 -19.02 -7.60 -15.86
CA VAL A 27 -19.87 -6.55 -16.45
C VAL A 27 -20.67 -5.91 -15.32
N VAL A 28 -20.62 -4.59 -15.21
CA VAL A 28 -21.33 -3.81 -14.21
C VAL A 28 -22.03 -2.66 -14.94
N ASP A 29 -23.36 -2.65 -14.97
CA ASP A 29 -24.18 -1.77 -15.80
C ASP A 29 -23.73 -1.78 -17.27
N THR A 30 -23.07 -0.74 -17.74
CA THR A 30 -22.51 -0.60 -19.09
C THR A 30 -21.01 -0.86 -19.17
N ASP A 31 -20.33 -0.93 -18.02
CA ASP A 31 -18.88 -1.06 -17.94
C ASP A 31 -18.46 -2.52 -17.96
N THR A 32 -17.30 -2.77 -18.56
CA THR A 32 -16.71 -4.12 -18.63
C THR A 32 -15.30 -4.08 -18.09
N TYR A 33 -15.02 -4.90 -17.08
CA TYR A 33 -13.75 -5.03 -16.42
C TYR A 33 -13.12 -6.39 -16.69
N PRO A 34 -11.93 -6.49 -17.30
CA PRO A 34 -11.24 -7.76 -17.47
C PRO A 34 -10.96 -8.45 -16.12
N ILE A 35 -11.00 -9.78 -16.11
CA ILE A 35 -10.53 -10.61 -15.01
C ILE A 35 -9.29 -11.37 -15.47
N ILE A 36 -8.17 -11.16 -14.79
CA ILE A 36 -6.90 -11.83 -15.09
C ILE A 36 -6.39 -12.46 -13.79
N ASP A 37 -6.14 -13.77 -13.81
CA ASP A 37 -5.60 -14.51 -12.66
C ASP A 37 -6.39 -14.19 -11.35
N ASP A 38 -7.74 -14.19 -11.45
CA ASP A 38 -8.68 -13.85 -10.39
C ASP A 38 -8.58 -12.38 -9.85
N VAL A 39 -8.00 -11.48 -10.62
CA VAL A 39 -7.97 -10.03 -10.32
C VAL A 39 -8.86 -9.28 -11.29
N ILE A 40 -9.80 -8.49 -10.79
CA ILE A 40 -10.67 -7.60 -11.57
C ILE A 40 -9.93 -6.31 -11.87
N ILE A 41 -9.79 -5.94 -13.14
CA ILE A 41 -9.02 -4.78 -13.58
C ILE A 41 -9.95 -3.59 -13.77
N LEU A 42 -9.99 -2.67 -12.81
CA LEU A 42 -10.84 -1.47 -12.83
C LEU A 42 -10.25 -0.30 -13.63
N MET A 43 -9.01 -0.43 -14.06
CA MET A 43 -8.29 0.61 -14.79
C MET A 43 -8.72 0.66 -16.25
N VAL A 44 -8.51 1.79 -16.91
CA VAL A 44 -8.69 1.91 -18.36
C VAL A 44 -7.45 1.43 -19.11
N PRO A 45 -7.58 0.96 -20.38
CA PRO A 45 -6.47 0.37 -21.14
C PRO A 45 -5.20 1.22 -21.20
N SER A 46 -5.33 2.54 -21.28
CA SER A 46 -4.19 3.47 -21.29
C SER A 46 -3.37 3.50 -19.97
N GLN A 47 -3.92 2.97 -18.89
CA GLN A 47 -3.25 2.86 -17.59
C GLN A 47 -2.62 1.47 -17.37
N TYR A 48 -2.85 0.52 -18.26
CA TYR A 48 -2.36 -0.84 -18.05
C TYR A 48 -0.83 -0.89 -18.09
N PRO A 49 -0.19 -1.59 -17.14
CA PRO A 49 1.18 -2.04 -17.31
C PRO A 49 1.33 -2.86 -18.60
N LYS A 50 2.55 -2.90 -19.12
CA LYS A 50 2.85 -3.63 -20.36
C LYS A 50 2.43 -5.10 -20.30
N SER A 51 2.67 -5.77 -19.19
CA SER A 51 2.31 -7.16 -18.94
C SER A 51 0.81 -7.42 -19.04
N ILE A 52 -0.02 -6.48 -18.55
CA ILE A 52 -1.49 -6.57 -18.63
C ILE A 52 -1.94 -6.40 -20.10
N SER A 53 -1.37 -5.41 -20.80
CA SER A 53 -1.67 -5.21 -22.22
C SER A 53 -1.32 -6.45 -23.07
N GLU A 54 -0.17 -7.09 -22.78
CA GLU A 54 0.26 -8.32 -23.43
C GLU A 54 -0.68 -9.50 -23.14
N LYS A 55 -1.07 -9.71 -21.88
CA LYS A 55 -2.03 -10.77 -21.47
C LYS A 55 -3.39 -10.59 -22.15
N LEU A 56 -3.84 -9.35 -22.32
CA LEU A 56 -5.11 -9.03 -22.98
C LEU A 56 -4.97 -8.97 -24.51
N LYS A 57 -3.78 -9.19 -25.07
CA LYS A 57 -3.48 -9.12 -26.51
C LYS A 57 -3.88 -7.77 -27.14
N LEU A 58 -3.74 -6.70 -26.38
CA LEU A 58 -4.01 -5.36 -26.86
C LEU A 58 -2.85 -4.91 -27.76
N SER A 59 -3.17 -4.31 -28.90
CA SER A 59 -2.15 -3.68 -29.74
C SER A 59 -1.50 -2.54 -28.97
N PRO A 60 -0.16 -2.38 -29.02
CA PRO A 60 0.49 -1.25 -28.42
C PRO A 60 -0.08 0.04 -29.07
N GLU A 61 -0.80 0.81 -28.30
CA GLU A 61 -1.22 2.16 -28.73
C GLU A 61 0.05 2.98 -28.95
N LYS A 62 0.17 3.60 -30.14
CA LYS A 62 1.34 4.39 -30.52
C LYS A 62 1.56 5.59 -29.59
N GLU A 63 0.49 6.10 -28.97
CA GLU A 63 0.54 7.13 -27.93
C GLU A 63 -0.53 6.80 -26.89
N LYS A 64 -0.12 6.55 -25.64
CA LYS A 64 -1.07 6.46 -24.53
C LYS A 64 -1.67 7.86 -24.31
N PRO A 65 -2.99 8.04 -24.34
CA PRO A 65 -3.58 9.34 -24.06
C PRO A 65 -3.14 9.79 -22.66
N TYR A 66 -2.73 11.06 -22.55
CA TYR A 66 -2.35 11.64 -21.27
C TYR A 66 -3.55 11.63 -20.32
N ILE A 67 -3.39 10.90 -19.22
CA ILE A 67 -4.38 10.91 -18.13
C ILE A 67 -3.84 11.82 -17.04
N SER A 68 -4.49 12.96 -16.84
CA SER A 68 -4.11 13.91 -15.79
C SER A 68 -4.01 13.22 -14.42
N GLY A 69 -2.85 13.36 -13.80
CA GLY A 69 -2.57 12.81 -12.47
C GLY A 69 -2.32 11.30 -12.43
N PHE A 70 -2.14 10.62 -13.57
CA PHE A 70 -1.71 9.23 -13.60
C PHE A 70 -0.24 9.14 -13.21
N ALA A 71 0.07 8.33 -12.18
CA ALA A 71 1.42 8.20 -11.65
C ALA A 71 2.05 6.87 -12.11
N GLU A 72 2.38 6.78 -13.41
CA GLU A 72 3.00 5.58 -14.00
C GLU A 72 4.30 5.17 -13.29
N GLU A 73 5.11 6.14 -12.85
CA GLU A 73 6.34 5.86 -12.13
C GLU A 73 6.08 5.20 -10.77
N ILE A 74 5.02 5.61 -10.09
CA ILE A 74 4.61 5.01 -8.81
C ILE A 74 4.09 3.60 -9.04
N GLN A 75 3.24 3.39 -10.06
CA GLN A 75 2.75 2.07 -10.45
C GLN A 75 3.89 1.10 -10.76
N PHE A 76 4.85 1.54 -11.57
CA PHE A 76 6.02 0.75 -11.93
C PHE A 76 6.88 0.41 -10.70
N THR A 77 7.16 1.40 -9.85
CA THR A 77 8.05 1.21 -8.71
C THR A 77 7.49 0.21 -7.71
N PHE A 78 6.22 0.34 -7.34
CA PHE A 78 5.60 -0.63 -6.43
C PHE A 78 5.39 -2.00 -7.08
N GLY A 79 5.13 -2.06 -8.38
CA GLY A 79 5.12 -3.33 -9.12
C GLY A 79 6.46 -4.06 -9.06
N ASP A 80 7.56 -3.35 -9.28
CA ASP A 80 8.94 -3.89 -9.22
C ASP A 80 9.35 -4.27 -7.79
N GLU A 81 9.04 -3.43 -6.80
CA GLU A 81 9.28 -3.71 -5.39
C GLU A 81 8.68 -5.04 -4.96
N TRP A 82 7.38 -5.19 -5.18
CA TRP A 82 6.65 -6.35 -4.68
C TRP A 82 6.83 -7.62 -5.50
N GLN A 83 7.38 -7.52 -6.70
CA GLN A 83 7.93 -8.67 -7.43
C GLN A 83 9.30 -9.09 -6.90
N THR A 84 10.10 -8.12 -6.45
CA THR A 84 11.42 -8.37 -5.84
C THR A 84 11.31 -8.92 -4.42
N PHE A 85 10.30 -8.46 -3.66
CA PHE A 85 10.04 -8.85 -2.27
C PHE A 85 8.64 -9.45 -2.09
N PRO A 86 8.34 -10.63 -2.68
CA PRO A 86 6.98 -11.16 -2.75
C PRO A 86 6.50 -11.84 -1.47
N ASP A 87 7.40 -12.11 -0.53
CA ASP A 87 7.16 -13.00 0.59
C ASP A 87 6.57 -12.28 1.80
N ILE A 88 5.65 -12.97 2.49
CA ILE A 88 5.19 -12.55 3.82
C ILE A 88 6.15 -13.13 4.86
N LEU A 89 6.92 -12.24 5.49
CA LEU A 89 7.94 -12.60 6.46
C LEU A 89 7.34 -12.77 7.87
N PRO A 90 7.92 -13.61 8.73
CA PRO A 90 7.46 -13.77 10.13
C PRO A 90 7.44 -12.45 10.92
N GLU A 91 8.40 -11.57 10.66
CA GLU A 91 8.51 -10.24 11.29
C GLU A 91 7.37 -9.27 10.90
N HIS A 92 6.68 -9.51 9.78
CA HIS A 92 5.49 -8.73 9.40
C HIS A 92 4.34 -8.90 10.41
N TYR A 93 4.28 -10.00 11.17
CA TYR A 93 3.26 -10.18 12.20
C TYR A 93 3.41 -9.15 13.33
N GLN A 94 4.64 -8.89 13.78
CA GLN A 94 4.90 -7.88 14.80
C GLN A 94 4.59 -6.48 14.28
N GLU A 95 4.95 -6.19 13.03
CA GLU A 95 4.58 -4.93 12.38
C GLU A 95 3.06 -4.78 12.23
N PHE A 96 2.35 -5.86 11.88
CA PHE A 96 0.89 -5.87 11.85
C PHE A 96 0.28 -5.48 13.20
N LEU A 97 0.77 -6.04 14.30
CA LEU A 97 0.28 -5.70 15.64
C LEU A 97 0.50 -4.21 15.97
N LEU A 98 1.63 -3.63 15.55
CA LEU A 98 1.90 -2.20 15.74
C LEU A 98 0.98 -1.30 14.89
N TYR A 99 0.75 -1.65 13.62
CA TYR A 99 -0.16 -0.87 12.76
C TYR A 99 -1.62 -0.96 13.16
N PHE A 100 -2.04 -2.08 13.77
CA PHE A 100 -3.42 -2.34 14.17
C PHE A 100 -3.65 -2.20 15.67
N ASP A 101 -2.75 -1.56 16.42
CA ASP A 101 -2.83 -1.38 17.88
C ASP A 101 -4.12 -0.65 18.34
N LEU A 102 -4.65 0.23 17.49
CA LEU A 102 -5.90 0.96 17.72
C LEU A 102 -7.16 0.19 17.30
N VAL A 103 -7.03 -1.01 16.74
CA VAL A 103 -8.15 -1.77 16.16
C VAL A 103 -8.48 -2.98 17.02
N ASN A 104 -9.72 -3.05 17.49
CA ASN A 104 -10.22 -4.29 18.09
C ASN A 104 -10.54 -5.31 16.98
N LEU A 105 -9.62 -6.24 16.74
CA LEU A 105 -9.75 -7.24 15.69
C LEU A 105 -10.97 -8.16 15.85
N ASN A 106 -11.47 -8.35 17.06
CA ASN A 106 -12.66 -9.17 17.31
C ASN A 106 -13.95 -8.53 16.76
N GLU A 107 -13.97 -7.21 16.61
CA GLU A 107 -15.11 -6.49 16.02
C GLU A 107 -15.20 -6.68 14.49
N LEU A 108 -14.16 -7.22 13.86
CA LEU A 108 -14.11 -7.41 12.42
C LEU A 108 -14.78 -8.69 11.93
N LYS A 109 -15.11 -9.64 12.81
CA LYS A 109 -15.58 -11.00 12.48
C LYS A 109 -16.70 -11.04 11.43
N ASN A 110 -17.68 -10.14 11.50
CA ASN A 110 -18.82 -10.10 10.58
C ASN A 110 -18.76 -8.91 9.62
N LYS A 111 -17.57 -8.34 9.41
CA LYS A 111 -17.36 -7.11 8.67
C LYS A 111 -16.76 -7.37 7.32
N ARG A 112 -17.10 -6.50 6.34
CA ARG A 112 -16.32 -6.33 5.12
C ARG A 112 -15.18 -5.37 5.41
N VAL A 113 -13.98 -5.88 5.28
CA VAL A 113 -12.74 -5.12 5.50
C VAL A 113 -12.12 -4.80 4.14
N CYS A 114 -11.69 -3.56 3.94
CA CYS A 114 -11.07 -3.13 2.69
C CYS A 114 -9.63 -2.69 2.93
N ASP A 115 -8.69 -3.26 2.15
CA ASP A 115 -7.27 -2.93 2.11
C ASP A 115 -6.96 -2.13 0.84
N LEU A 116 -6.77 -0.83 0.96
CA LEU A 116 -6.47 0.06 -0.17
C LEU A 116 -4.98 0.32 -0.29
N GLY A 117 -4.38 -0.15 -1.39
CA GLY A 117 -2.95 -0.19 -1.60
C GLY A 117 -2.34 -1.38 -0.87
N CYS A 118 -2.92 -2.55 -1.08
CA CYS A 118 -2.58 -3.76 -0.32
C CYS A 118 -1.17 -4.30 -0.59
N GLY A 119 -0.49 -3.85 -1.65
CA GLY A 119 0.79 -4.41 -2.07
C GLY A 119 0.71 -5.92 -2.26
N ILE A 120 1.54 -6.66 -1.55
CA ILE A 120 1.53 -8.14 -1.54
C ILE A 120 0.45 -8.75 -0.64
N GLY A 121 -0.45 -7.96 -0.07
CA GLY A 121 -1.51 -8.42 0.84
C GLY A 121 -1.01 -8.79 2.24
N ARG A 122 0.16 -8.27 2.67
CA ARG A 122 0.81 -8.68 3.93
C ARG A 122 -0.05 -8.42 5.17
N TRP A 123 -0.79 -7.32 5.22
CA TRP A 123 -1.66 -7.02 6.34
C TRP A 123 -2.97 -7.81 6.27
N SER A 124 -3.55 -7.91 5.08
CA SER A 124 -4.72 -8.72 4.80
C SER A 124 -4.52 -10.20 5.11
N TYR A 125 -3.29 -10.71 4.97
CA TYR A 125 -2.95 -12.09 5.34
C TYR A 125 -3.27 -12.42 6.80
N TYR A 126 -3.05 -11.48 7.73
CA TYR A 126 -3.34 -11.65 9.15
C TYR A 126 -4.80 -11.37 9.50
N LEU A 127 -5.59 -10.84 8.56
CA LEU A 127 -7.02 -10.55 8.70
C LEU A 127 -7.92 -11.58 8.02
N LYS A 128 -7.41 -12.46 7.16
CA LYS A 128 -8.18 -13.36 6.30
C LYS A 128 -9.21 -14.22 7.06
N ASP A 129 -8.86 -14.66 8.28
CA ASP A 129 -9.70 -15.50 9.14
C ASP A 129 -10.44 -14.70 10.23
N LYS A 130 -10.30 -13.37 10.23
CA LYS A 130 -10.82 -12.48 11.27
C LYS A 130 -11.99 -11.61 10.82
N CYS A 131 -12.35 -11.67 9.53
CA CYS A 131 -13.43 -10.89 8.96
C CYS A 131 -14.33 -11.75 8.06
N ARG A 132 -15.53 -11.24 7.77
CA ARG A 132 -16.46 -11.91 6.84
C ARG A 132 -15.91 -11.89 5.42
N GLU A 133 -15.37 -10.77 4.98
CA GLU A 133 -14.92 -10.55 3.61
C GLU A 133 -13.77 -9.55 3.56
N LEU A 134 -12.80 -9.83 2.72
CA LEU A 134 -11.67 -8.95 2.40
C LEU A 134 -11.82 -8.40 0.98
N VAL A 135 -11.75 -7.09 0.84
CA VAL A 135 -11.62 -6.41 -0.45
C VAL A 135 -10.21 -5.84 -0.54
N LEU A 136 -9.40 -6.34 -1.45
CA LEU A 136 -8.03 -5.89 -1.66
C LEU A 136 -7.94 -5.10 -2.97
N LEU A 137 -7.29 -3.95 -2.90
CA LEU A 137 -7.06 -3.13 -4.06
C LEU A 137 -5.61 -2.65 -4.09
N ASP A 138 -4.97 -2.79 -5.24
CA ASP A 138 -3.68 -2.16 -5.51
C ASP A 138 -3.65 -1.54 -6.91
N PHE A 139 -2.84 -0.51 -7.06
CA PHE A 139 -2.66 0.22 -8.30
C PHE A 139 -1.67 -0.47 -9.25
N SER A 140 -0.83 -1.33 -8.71
CA SER A 140 0.27 -2.00 -9.38
C SER A 140 0.04 -3.50 -9.55
N GLU A 141 0.97 -4.16 -10.20
CA GLU A 141 0.98 -5.62 -10.36
C GLU A 141 1.20 -6.37 -9.04
N ALA A 142 1.50 -5.69 -7.94
CA ALA A 142 1.56 -6.27 -6.61
C ALA A 142 0.28 -7.03 -6.23
N ILE A 143 -0.88 -6.63 -6.75
CA ILE A 143 -2.16 -7.30 -6.50
C ILE A 143 -2.14 -8.78 -6.91
N PHE A 144 -1.38 -9.16 -7.95
CA PHE A 144 -1.24 -10.55 -8.35
C PHE A 144 -0.37 -11.35 -7.36
N VAL A 145 0.58 -10.67 -6.70
CA VAL A 145 1.33 -11.25 -5.59
C VAL A 145 0.40 -11.45 -4.39
N ALA A 146 -0.41 -10.44 -4.05
CA ALA A 146 -1.42 -10.54 -3.00
C ALA A 146 -2.37 -11.73 -3.25
N ARG A 147 -2.86 -11.90 -4.49
CA ARG A 147 -3.72 -13.03 -4.85
C ARG A 147 -3.02 -14.38 -4.65
N ARG A 148 -1.73 -14.49 -4.96
CA ARG A 148 -0.95 -15.71 -4.69
C ARG A 148 -0.74 -15.96 -3.20
N ASN A 149 -0.42 -14.93 -2.43
CA ASN A 149 -0.20 -15.02 -0.99
C ASN A 149 -1.49 -15.39 -0.24
N LEU A 150 -2.65 -15.03 -0.78
CA LEU A 150 -3.97 -15.30 -0.23
C LEU A 150 -4.73 -16.36 -1.05
N LYS A 151 -4.02 -17.28 -1.74
CA LYS A 151 -4.63 -18.29 -2.62
C LYS A 151 -5.68 -19.16 -1.93
N ASP A 152 -5.50 -19.45 -0.66
CA ASP A 152 -6.37 -20.30 0.16
C ASP A 152 -7.48 -19.48 0.86
N CYS A 153 -7.60 -18.19 0.58
CA CYS A 153 -8.55 -17.26 1.19
C CYS A 153 -9.79 -17.13 0.28
N ASN A 154 -10.85 -17.84 0.60
CA ASN A 154 -12.06 -17.85 -0.22
C ASN A 154 -12.96 -16.63 -0.03
N ASN A 155 -12.78 -15.85 1.04
CA ASN A 155 -13.58 -14.66 1.34
C ASN A 155 -12.95 -13.35 0.81
N SER A 156 -12.03 -13.43 -0.14
CA SER A 156 -11.33 -12.26 -0.69
C SER A 156 -11.81 -11.87 -2.08
N ILE A 157 -11.78 -10.58 -2.38
CA ILE A 157 -12.05 -9.99 -3.71
C ILE A 157 -10.85 -9.09 -4.05
N PHE A 158 -10.28 -9.26 -5.25
CA PHE A 158 -9.06 -8.59 -5.67
C PHE A 158 -9.34 -7.64 -6.84
N PHE A 159 -8.95 -6.38 -6.67
CA PHE A 159 -9.08 -5.33 -7.67
C PHE A 159 -7.73 -4.71 -8.00
N MET A 160 -7.45 -4.52 -9.28
CA MET A 160 -6.39 -3.62 -9.74
C MET A 160 -6.99 -2.28 -10.13
N GLY A 161 -6.65 -1.19 -9.42
CA GLY A 161 -7.31 0.08 -9.65
C GLY A 161 -6.66 1.28 -8.97
N ASP A 162 -7.03 2.47 -9.43
CA ASP A 162 -6.62 3.73 -8.81
C ASP A 162 -7.57 4.08 -7.65
N ILE A 163 -7.04 4.15 -6.44
CA ILE A 163 -7.77 4.48 -5.21
C ILE A 163 -8.60 5.77 -5.32
N ARG A 164 -8.20 6.70 -6.20
CA ARG A 164 -8.87 7.98 -6.43
C ARG A 164 -10.08 7.88 -7.36
N ARG A 165 -10.28 6.74 -8.04
CA ARG A 165 -11.29 6.55 -9.11
C ARG A 165 -12.03 5.24 -8.97
N LEU A 166 -12.41 4.87 -7.74
CA LEU A 166 -13.11 3.63 -7.50
C LEU A 166 -14.59 3.74 -7.84
N PRO A 167 -15.15 2.79 -8.63
CA PRO A 167 -16.57 2.77 -8.99
C PRO A 167 -17.45 2.14 -7.90
N PHE A 168 -17.02 2.20 -6.64
CA PHE A 168 -17.71 1.58 -5.52
C PHE A 168 -18.74 2.52 -4.91
N LYS A 169 -19.83 1.95 -4.40
CA LYS A 169 -20.84 2.72 -3.69
C LYS A 169 -20.31 3.33 -2.40
N SER A 170 -21.01 4.33 -1.90
CA SER A 170 -20.70 4.90 -0.58
C SER A 170 -20.92 3.87 0.53
N ASN A 171 -20.04 3.87 1.54
CA ASN A 171 -20.07 2.94 2.68
C ASN A 171 -20.13 1.46 2.26
N PHE A 172 -19.42 1.06 1.21
CA PHE A 172 -19.37 -0.33 0.78
C PHE A 172 -18.59 -1.21 1.76
N ALA A 173 -17.67 -0.63 2.54
CA ALA A 173 -16.88 -1.34 3.54
C ALA A 173 -17.27 -0.92 4.97
N ASP A 174 -17.28 -1.88 5.88
CA ASP A 174 -17.50 -1.64 7.31
C ASP A 174 -16.25 -1.03 7.99
N PHE A 175 -15.08 -1.47 7.54
CA PHE A 175 -13.78 -0.99 7.97
C PHE A 175 -12.84 -0.92 6.77
N LEU A 176 -12.11 0.18 6.67
CA LEU A 176 -11.15 0.41 5.60
C LEU A 176 -9.80 0.77 6.20
N PHE A 177 -8.74 0.15 5.70
CA PHE A 177 -7.39 0.59 6.04
C PHE A 177 -6.57 0.90 4.79
N CYS A 178 -5.63 1.84 4.95
CA CYS A 178 -4.72 2.28 3.91
C CYS A 178 -3.37 2.64 4.54
N ILE A 179 -2.45 1.69 4.51
CA ILE A 179 -1.20 1.76 5.25
C ILE A 179 -0.03 1.93 4.29
N GLY A 180 0.66 3.08 4.37
CA GLY A 180 1.87 3.31 3.59
C GLY A 180 1.62 3.73 2.14
N VAL A 181 0.47 4.31 1.78
CA VAL A 181 0.06 4.54 0.39
C VAL A 181 -0.17 6.01 0.06
N LEU A 182 -1.06 6.69 0.79
CA LEU A 182 -1.58 8.01 0.38
C LEU A 182 -0.51 9.09 0.26
N HIS A 183 0.58 8.97 0.99
CA HIS A 183 1.70 9.90 0.93
C HIS A 183 2.61 9.70 -0.31
N HIS A 184 2.35 8.68 -1.11
CA HIS A 184 2.99 8.43 -2.40
C HIS A 184 2.12 8.85 -3.60
N LEU A 185 0.92 9.36 -3.35
CA LEU A 185 0.07 9.86 -4.43
C LEU A 185 0.53 11.23 -4.94
N PRO A 186 0.29 11.57 -6.22
CA PRO A 186 0.60 12.88 -6.78
C PRO A 186 -0.30 13.99 -6.23
N THR A 187 -1.41 13.63 -5.62
CA THR A 187 -2.38 14.51 -4.98
C THR A 187 -2.07 14.72 -3.50
N ASN A 188 -2.70 15.68 -2.84
CA ASN A 188 -2.48 15.92 -1.42
C ASN A 188 -3.01 14.77 -0.57
N ALA A 189 -2.13 14.14 0.23
CA ALA A 189 -2.46 12.97 1.03
C ALA A 189 -3.65 13.17 1.98
N LEU A 190 -3.79 14.34 2.61
CA LEU A 190 -4.90 14.62 3.52
C LEU A 190 -6.24 14.81 2.80
N ASN A 191 -6.21 15.34 1.57
CA ASN A 191 -7.41 15.40 0.74
C ASN A 191 -7.87 13.99 0.35
N GLU A 192 -6.93 13.09 0.07
CA GLU A 192 -7.28 11.69 -0.21
C GLU A 192 -7.84 10.99 1.04
N VAL A 193 -7.31 11.27 2.24
CA VAL A 193 -7.93 10.77 3.49
C VAL A 193 -9.39 11.23 3.59
N ARG A 194 -9.69 12.52 3.27
CA ARG A 194 -11.08 13.01 3.26
C ARG A 194 -11.95 12.26 2.25
N ASN A 195 -11.41 12.02 1.06
CA ASN A 195 -12.11 11.30 -0.02
C ASN A 195 -12.46 9.85 0.39
N LEU A 196 -11.62 9.19 1.18
CA LEU A 196 -11.86 7.82 1.64
C LEU A 196 -13.04 7.71 2.62
N LYS A 197 -13.44 8.80 3.30
CA LYS A 197 -14.64 8.81 4.16
C LYS A 197 -15.90 8.38 3.42
N LYS A 198 -15.95 8.60 2.10
CA LYS A 198 -17.06 8.14 1.25
C LYS A 198 -17.27 6.63 1.33
N PHE A 199 -16.20 5.86 1.48
CA PHE A 199 -16.24 4.41 1.32
C PHE A 199 -16.42 3.63 2.63
N SER A 200 -16.07 4.25 3.76
CA SER A 200 -16.24 3.64 5.10
C SER A 200 -16.33 4.71 6.18
N LYS A 201 -17.08 4.41 7.24
CA LYS A 201 -17.14 5.25 8.45
C LYS A 201 -15.94 5.07 9.37
N LYS A 202 -15.28 3.91 9.33
CA LYS A 202 -14.10 3.58 10.16
C LYS A 202 -12.88 3.43 9.25
N LEU A 203 -11.88 4.30 9.43
CA LEU A 203 -10.64 4.30 8.65
C LEU A 203 -9.44 4.09 9.57
N LEU A 204 -8.50 3.25 9.16
CA LEU A 204 -7.15 3.17 9.71
C LEU A 204 -6.17 3.62 8.65
N ILE A 205 -5.47 4.74 8.88
CA ILE A 205 -4.58 5.35 7.90
C ILE A 205 -3.19 5.50 8.49
N TYR A 206 -2.16 5.04 7.77
CA TYR A 206 -0.79 5.34 8.10
C TYR A 206 -0.17 6.26 7.05
N LEU A 207 0.38 7.39 7.52
CA LEU A 207 1.06 8.39 6.71
C LEU A 207 2.46 8.63 7.25
N TYR A 208 3.41 8.93 6.38
CA TYR A 208 4.72 9.39 6.83
C TYR A 208 4.61 10.72 7.55
N TYR A 209 5.12 10.77 8.77
CA TYR A 209 5.10 11.99 9.59
C TYR A 209 6.33 12.87 9.37
N SER A 210 6.23 14.15 9.73
CA SER A 210 7.24 15.19 9.46
C SER A 210 8.43 15.18 10.44
N LEU A 211 8.58 14.13 11.26
CA LEU A 211 9.64 13.96 12.27
C LEU A 211 9.64 15.08 13.34
N ASP A 212 8.48 15.69 13.62
CA ASP A 212 8.36 16.80 14.56
C ASP A 212 8.81 16.43 15.99
N ASN A 213 8.61 15.16 16.37
CA ASN A 213 8.94 14.59 17.68
C ASN A 213 10.29 13.85 17.71
N ARG A 214 11.07 13.86 16.63
CA ARG A 214 12.36 13.15 16.56
C ARG A 214 13.55 14.10 16.86
N PRO A 215 14.68 13.55 17.38
CA PRO A 215 15.91 14.30 17.60
C PRO A 215 16.40 15.05 16.36
N PHE A 216 17.17 16.13 16.57
CA PHE A 216 17.68 17.02 15.51
C PHE A 216 18.43 16.27 14.39
N LEU A 217 19.18 15.22 14.73
CA LEU A 217 19.93 14.43 13.74
C LEU A 217 19.03 13.82 12.67
N PHE A 218 17.83 13.37 13.03
CA PHE A 218 16.86 12.83 12.06
C PHE A 218 16.39 13.89 11.06
N LYS A 219 16.18 15.12 11.55
CA LYS A 219 15.77 16.26 10.71
C LYS A 219 16.90 16.71 9.78
N LEU A 220 18.15 16.58 10.20
CA LEU A 220 19.33 16.90 9.38
C LEU A 220 19.54 15.88 8.25
N LEU A 221 19.35 14.59 8.51
CA LEU A 221 19.56 13.52 7.53
C LEU A 221 18.44 13.43 6.48
N LEU A 222 17.23 13.85 6.80
CA LEU A 222 16.08 13.76 5.91
C LEU A 222 16.23 14.51 4.58
N PRO A 223 16.71 15.78 4.55
CA PRO A 223 16.95 16.48 3.29
C PRO A 223 17.99 15.76 2.39
N PHE A 224 19.05 15.23 2.99
CA PHE A 224 20.06 14.47 2.26
C PHE A 224 19.47 13.20 1.63
N ALA A 225 18.75 12.40 2.43
CA ALA A 225 18.03 11.23 1.92
C ALA A 225 17.05 11.60 0.80
N THR A 226 16.37 12.74 0.91
CA THR A 226 15.44 13.25 -0.10
C THR A 226 16.13 13.61 -1.42
N ILE A 227 17.34 14.19 -1.37
CA ILE A 227 18.14 14.50 -2.56
C ILE A 227 18.56 13.20 -3.25
N VAL A 228 19.10 12.25 -2.50
CA VAL A 228 19.48 10.94 -3.03
C VAL A 228 18.28 10.25 -3.70
N ARG A 229 17.14 10.21 -3.02
CA ARG A 229 15.89 9.64 -3.55
C ARG A 229 15.49 10.28 -4.88
N LYS A 230 15.49 11.62 -5.00
CA LYS A 230 15.11 12.34 -6.23
C LYS A 230 15.96 11.95 -7.44
N VAL A 231 17.20 11.53 -7.21
CA VAL A 231 18.10 11.06 -8.27
C VAL A 231 17.89 9.57 -8.53
N VAL A 232 17.93 8.76 -7.49
CA VAL A 232 17.96 7.30 -7.56
C VAL A 232 16.60 6.74 -8.01
N SER A 233 15.50 7.36 -7.62
CA SER A 233 14.14 6.92 -8.00
C SER A 233 13.90 6.89 -9.51
N LYS A 234 14.64 7.68 -10.28
CA LYS A 234 14.55 7.71 -11.75
C LYS A 234 15.20 6.51 -12.44
N VAL A 235 16.03 5.75 -11.72
CA VAL A 235 16.73 4.60 -12.28
C VAL A 235 15.81 3.39 -12.30
N ARG A 236 15.50 2.86 -13.51
CA ARG A 236 14.60 1.70 -13.68
C ARG A 236 15.34 0.36 -13.81
N ASN A 237 16.67 0.36 -13.82
CA ASN A 237 17.46 -0.86 -13.97
C ASN A 237 17.40 -1.72 -12.71
N SER A 238 16.87 -2.95 -12.82
CA SER A 238 16.65 -3.86 -11.68
C SER A 238 17.94 -4.30 -10.98
N THR A 239 19.01 -4.52 -11.76
CA THR A 239 20.33 -4.86 -11.20
C THR A 239 20.87 -3.73 -10.35
N PHE A 240 20.80 -2.48 -10.84
CA PHE A 240 21.19 -1.30 -10.07
C PHE A 240 20.37 -1.18 -8.78
N ARG A 241 19.04 -1.33 -8.85
CA ARG A 241 18.14 -1.28 -7.68
C ARG A 241 18.51 -2.34 -6.65
N SER A 242 18.75 -3.58 -7.09
CA SER A 242 19.16 -4.68 -6.21
C SER A 242 20.51 -4.41 -5.52
N LEU A 243 21.51 -3.94 -6.28
CA LEU A 243 22.83 -3.59 -5.71
C LEU A 243 22.74 -2.39 -4.77
N PHE A 244 21.99 -1.35 -5.12
CA PHE A 244 21.79 -0.17 -4.28
C PHE A 244 21.12 -0.53 -2.94
N THR A 245 20.08 -1.38 -2.96
CA THR A 245 19.43 -1.82 -1.73
C THR A 245 20.35 -2.64 -0.84
N LEU A 246 21.17 -3.50 -1.43
CA LEU A 246 22.17 -4.26 -0.69
C LEU A 246 23.25 -3.34 -0.09
N PHE A 247 23.76 -2.40 -0.89
CA PHE A 247 24.74 -1.40 -0.42
C PHE A 247 24.17 -0.56 0.73
N GLY A 248 22.95 -0.01 0.57
CA GLY A 248 22.28 0.76 1.61
C GLY A 248 22.11 -0.02 2.90
N ALA A 249 21.66 -1.28 2.80
CA ALA A 249 21.49 -2.15 3.95
C ALA A 249 22.83 -2.42 4.68
N LEU A 250 23.88 -2.79 3.95
CA LEU A 250 25.17 -3.18 4.53
C LEU A 250 26.00 -1.99 5.04
N PHE A 251 25.99 -0.86 4.34
CA PHE A 251 26.89 0.25 4.61
C PHE A 251 26.23 1.44 5.29
N ILE A 252 24.90 1.47 5.39
CA ILE A 252 24.15 2.52 6.09
C ILE A 252 23.37 1.92 7.24
N TYR A 253 22.41 1.02 6.98
CA TYR A 253 21.49 0.54 8.02
C TYR A 253 22.20 -0.30 9.09
N ILE A 254 22.96 -1.34 8.69
CA ILE A 254 23.66 -2.21 9.64
C ILE A 254 24.66 -1.44 10.53
N PRO A 255 25.50 -0.51 10.02
CA PRO A 255 26.34 0.30 10.88
C PRO A 255 25.57 1.18 11.87
N PHE A 256 24.46 1.82 11.46
CA PHE A 256 23.64 2.59 12.38
C PHE A 256 22.97 1.72 13.44
N ILE A 257 22.50 0.51 13.08
CA ILE A 257 21.96 -0.45 14.04
C ILE A 257 23.05 -0.88 15.04
N GLY A 258 24.24 -1.21 14.56
CA GLY A 258 25.39 -1.56 15.41
C GLY A 258 25.79 -0.43 16.37
N LEU A 259 25.81 0.80 15.87
CA LEU A 259 26.04 1.99 16.69
C LEU A 259 24.95 2.13 17.76
N GLY A 260 23.70 1.96 17.39
CA GLY A 260 22.56 2.01 18.31
C GLY A 260 22.66 0.96 19.42
N ASN A 261 23.03 -0.30 19.07
CA ASN A 261 23.26 -1.35 20.04
C ASN A 261 24.39 -0.97 21.05
N ALA A 262 25.48 -0.36 20.59
CA ALA A 262 26.54 0.14 21.46
C ALA A 262 26.05 1.27 22.38
N PHE A 263 25.23 2.18 21.87
CA PHE A 263 24.66 3.29 22.66
C PHE A 263 23.52 2.85 23.59
N GLU A 264 22.97 1.66 23.42
CA GLU A 264 21.94 1.10 24.31
C GLU A 264 22.49 0.92 25.75
N LEU A 265 23.77 0.58 25.88
CA LEU A 265 24.47 0.48 27.18
C LEU A 265 24.42 1.81 27.98
N PHE A 266 24.24 2.93 27.30
CA PHE A 266 24.18 4.27 27.90
C PHE A 266 22.76 4.86 27.91
N GLY A 267 21.73 4.09 27.50
CA GLY A 267 20.35 4.57 27.36
C GLY A 267 20.14 5.61 26.25
N LEU A 268 21.05 5.69 25.28
CA LEU A 268 21.07 6.68 24.22
C LEU A 268 20.66 6.14 22.83
N SER A 269 20.29 4.86 22.72
CA SER A 269 19.95 4.20 21.45
C SER A 269 18.84 4.89 20.67
N LYS A 270 17.84 5.49 21.37
CA LYS A 270 16.76 6.27 20.78
C LYS A 270 17.21 7.49 19.95
N HIS A 271 18.42 7.96 20.16
CA HIS A 271 19.01 9.09 19.41
C HIS A 271 19.70 8.63 18.11
N VAL A 272 19.90 7.32 17.95
CA VAL A 272 20.55 6.76 16.76
C VAL A 272 19.48 6.46 15.69
N PRO A 273 19.54 7.10 14.51
CA PRO A 273 18.62 6.81 13.42
C PRO A 273 18.64 5.34 13.02
N LEU A 274 17.50 4.81 12.55
CA LEU A 274 17.30 3.46 12.06
C LEU A 274 17.35 2.37 13.15
N HIS A 275 17.99 2.58 14.30
CA HIS A 275 18.14 1.55 15.32
C HIS A 275 16.80 1.02 15.84
N GLU A 276 15.93 1.91 16.33
CA GLU A 276 14.63 1.53 16.92
C GLU A 276 13.74 0.74 15.93
N ALA A 277 13.76 1.14 14.66
CA ALA A 277 12.90 0.54 13.64
C ALA A 277 13.46 -0.78 13.05
N TYR A 278 14.78 -0.95 13.03
CA TYR A 278 15.42 -2.05 12.27
C TYR A 278 16.29 -2.96 13.11
N SER A 279 16.50 -2.71 14.40
CA SER A 279 17.18 -3.64 15.30
C SER A 279 16.43 -4.97 15.32
N GLY A 280 17.15 -6.07 15.09
CA GLY A 280 16.59 -7.42 15.02
C GLY A 280 15.84 -7.77 13.72
N LYS A 281 15.75 -6.85 12.74
CA LYS A 281 15.14 -7.15 11.43
C LYS A 281 16.10 -7.90 10.53
N SER A 282 15.56 -8.76 9.66
CA SER A 282 16.34 -9.47 8.64
C SER A 282 16.94 -8.52 7.61
N LEU A 283 18.06 -8.94 6.98
CA LEU A 283 18.66 -8.21 5.86
C LEU A 283 17.66 -8.02 4.72
N HIS A 284 16.80 -9.01 4.49
CA HIS A 284 15.74 -8.94 3.47
C HIS A 284 14.77 -7.80 3.76
N ARG A 285 14.28 -7.69 5.02
CA ARG A 285 13.37 -6.63 5.44
C ARG A 285 14.01 -5.24 5.39
N ILE A 286 15.30 -5.15 5.78
CA ILE A 286 16.06 -3.89 5.68
C ILE A 286 16.21 -3.46 4.21
N ARG A 287 16.55 -4.38 3.30
CA ARG A 287 16.65 -4.08 1.86
C ARG A 287 15.34 -3.62 1.26
N GLN A 288 14.23 -4.20 1.68
CA GLN A 288 12.90 -3.77 1.28
C GLN A 288 12.64 -2.31 1.68
N ASP A 289 12.97 -1.91 2.91
CA ASP A 289 12.81 -0.50 3.32
C ASP A 289 13.74 0.45 2.56
N VAL A 290 14.97 0.03 2.28
CA VAL A 290 15.86 0.82 1.41
C VAL A 290 15.24 1.02 0.03
N PHE A 291 14.56 -0.02 -0.51
CA PHE A 291 13.89 0.08 -1.79
C PHE A 291 12.75 1.10 -1.73
N ASP A 292 11.80 0.93 -0.81
CA ASP A 292 10.67 1.84 -0.62
C ASP A 292 11.13 3.29 -0.41
N ARG A 293 12.11 3.50 0.44
CA ARG A 293 12.62 4.82 0.80
C ARG A 293 13.33 5.58 -0.34
N PHE A 294 14.05 4.88 -1.21
CA PHE A 294 14.89 5.53 -2.21
C PHE A 294 14.38 5.43 -3.65
N PHE A 295 13.55 4.45 -3.97
CA PHE A 295 13.02 4.30 -5.32
C PHE A 295 11.60 4.87 -5.52
N THR A 296 10.94 5.30 -4.47
CA THR A 296 9.64 5.97 -4.56
C THR A 296 9.83 7.46 -4.82
N GLY A 297 9.41 7.94 -5.99
CA GLY A 297 9.66 9.33 -6.42
C GLY A 297 8.87 10.38 -5.64
N ILE A 298 7.65 10.04 -5.19
CA ILE A 298 6.77 10.92 -4.43
C ILE A 298 6.74 10.50 -2.97
N GLU A 299 7.02 11.43 -2.06
CA GLU A 299 6.85 11.24 -0.62
C GLU A 299 6.37 12.53 0.03
N GLN A 300 5.20 12.48 0.63
CA GLN A 300 4.63 13.56 1.40
C GLN A 300 4.75 13.24 2.89
N ARG A 301 5.15 14.23 3.70
CA ARG A 301 5.20 14.10 5.16
C ARG A 301 4.20 15.02 5.81
N VAL A 302 3.48 14.50 6.80
CA VAL A 302 2.36 15.17 7.43
C VAL A 302 2.65 15.39 8.91
N SER A 303 2.45 16.61 9.42
CA SER A 303 2.58 16.92 10.84
C SER A 303 1.33 16.52 11.63
N ARG A 304 1.49 16.23 12.93
CA ARG A 304 0.38 15.95 13.86
C ARG A 304 -0.69 17.05 13.81
N LYS A 305 -0.26 18.33 13.75
CA LYS A 305 -1.17 19.48 13.64
C LYS A 305 -2.06 19.41 12.39
N LYS A 306 -1.50 19.00 11.26
CA LYS A 306 -2.25 18.87 9.99
C LYS A 306 -3.25 17.71 10.04
N ILE A 307 -2.89 16.58 10.70
CA ILE A 307 -3.80 15.45 10.90
C ILE A 307 -4.99 15.87 11.78
N LEU A 308 -4.73 16.60 12.87
CA LEU A 308 -5.78 17.12 13.73
C LEU A 308 -6.72 18.12 13.02
N GLY A 309 -6.26 18.75 11.93
CA GLY A 309 -7.09 19.57 11.06
C GLY A 309 -8.19 18.80 10.31
N LEU A 310 -8.11 17.45 10.24
CA LEU A 310 -9.17 16.61 9.66
C LEU A 310 -10.44 16.53 10.52
N LYS A 311 -10.48 17.16 11.71
CA LYS A 311 -11.67 17.31 12.54
C LYS A 311 -12.82 18.06 11.84
N ASP A 312 -12.54 18.77 10.77
CA ASP A 312 -13.54 19.35 9.86
C ASP A 312 -14.34 18.27 9.09
N THR A 313 -13.78 17.08 8.99
CA THR A 313 -14.31 15.97 8.18
C THR A 313 -14.72 14.78 9.04
N PHE A 314 -13.95 14.45 10.09
CA PHE A 314 -14.14 13.27 10.92
C PHE A 314 -14.55 13.68 12.34
N ASP A 315 -15.57 12.99 12.89
CA ASP A 315 -16.11 13.26 14.23
C ASP A 315 -15.09 12.90 15.32
N GLU A 316 -14.30 11.85 15.08
CA GLU A 316 -13.27 11.37 16.00
C GLU A 316 -11.96 11.09 15.24
N ILE A 317 -10.84 11.48 15.84
CA ILE A 317 -9.49 11.19 15.32
C ILE A 317 -8.64 10.70 16.48
N ILE A 318 -8.21 9.44 16.39
CA ILE A 318 -7.26 8.84 17.32
C ILE A 318 -5.90 8.74 16.61
N ILE A 319 -4.84 9.19 17.25
CA ILE A 319 -3.48 9.15 16.70
C ILE A 319 -2.67 8.18 17.54
N GLY A 320 -2.18 7.11 16.92
CA GLY A 320 -1.25 6.16 17.54
C GLY A 320 0.08 6.84 17.90
N GLU A 321 0.70 6.38 18.97
CA GLU A 321 1.99 6.90 19.46
C GLU A 321 3.15 5.94 19.21
N THR A 322 2.85 4.73 18.73
CA THR A 322 3.78 3.59 18.63
C THR A 322 4.58 3.52 17.33
N LEU A 323 4.29 4.35 16.32
CA LEU A 323 4.97 4.31 15.00
C LEU A 323 5.69 5.60 14.65
#